data_d0ab7b2a1df8017d8e7622a3b3b7265d
#
_entry.id   d0ab7b2a1df8017d8e7622a3b3b7265d
#
_cell.length_a   1.000
_cell.length_b   1.000
_cell.length_c   1.000
_cell.angle_alpha   90.00
_cell.angle_beta   90.00
_cell.angle_gamma   90.00
#
_symmetry.space_group_name_H-M   'P 1'
#
loop_
_entity.id
_entity.type
_entity.pdbx_description
1 polymer ?
#
loop_
_entity_poly.entity_id
_entity_poly.type
_entity_poly.pdbx_seq_one_letter_code
_entity_poly.pdbx_strand_id
1 'polypeptide(L)'
;MTLDPCITTILKGYHHLFNLSDDQFSEIGKSLPIPTYTENTLMKLCQLTIEQLKNLPTLLEIDAPVYIVGDLHGNIFDLIRLLNLARPPPQSCFLFLGDYVDRGQYSIEVITLLFALFNAFPKQILLLRGNHEFE
;
A
#
# COMPACT_ATOMS: atom_id res chain seq x y z
N MET A 1 -18.86 8.95 1.06
CA MET A 1 -18.11 9.07 2.32
C MET A 1 -16.78 9.77 2.08
N THR A 2 -16.47 10.75 2.90
CA THR A 2 -15.25 11.54 2.74
C THR A 2 -14.07 10.84 3.42
N LEU A 3 -12.94 10.71 2.70
CA LEU A 3 -11.73 10.16 3.29
C LEU A 3 -11.12 11.14 4.30
N ASP A 4 -10.45 10.57 5.32
CA ASP A 4 -9.67 11.38 6.25
C ASP A 4 -8.58 12.17 5.48
N PRO A 5 -8.33 13.43 5.83
CA PRO A 5 -7.28 14.22 5.16
C PRO A 5 -5.90 13.59 5.16
N CYS A 6 -5.56 12.80 6.19
CA CYS A 6 -4.31 12.06 6.25
C CYS A 6 -4.19 11.09 5.06
N ILE A 7 -5.24 10.32 4.78
CA ILE A 7 -5.26 9.36 3.67
C ILE A 7 -5.15 10.10 2.33
N THR A 8 -5.92 11.16 2.16
CA THR A 8 -5.88 11.98 0.94
C THR A 8 -4.49 12.55 0.69
N THR A 9 -3.86 13.07 1.73
CA THR A 9 -2.51 13.66 1.64
C THR A 9 -1.49 12.61 1.19
N ILE A 10 -1.53 11.41 1.77
CA ILE A 10 -0.60 10.33 1.41
C ILE A 10 -0.83 9.90 -0.03
N LEU A 11 -2.07 9.66 -0.44
CA LEU A 11 -2.35 9.22 -1.81
C LEU A 11 -1.97 10.28 -2.85
N LYS A 12 -2.17 11.55 -2.55
CA LYS A 12 -1.69 12.63 -3.42
C LYS A 12 -0.18 12.63 -3.57
N GLY A 13 0.54 12.31 -2.49
CA GLY A 13 2.00 12.23 -2.53
C GLY A 13 2.51 11.11 -3.43
N TYR A 14 1.77 10.02 -3.58
CA TYR A 14 2.13 8.90 -4.44
C TYR A 14 1.53 8.97 -5.84
N HIS A 15 0.63 9.92 -6.11
CA HIS A 15 -0.11 9.97 -7.36
C HIS A 15 0.79 10.01 -8.60
N HIS A 16 1.89 10.76 -8.54
CA HIS A 16 2.85 10.87 -9.65
C HIS A 16 3.57 9.56 -9.97
N LEU A 17 3.49 8.57 -9.10
CA LEU A 17 4.12 7.25 -9.29
C LEU A 17 3.17 6.22 -9.90
N PHE A 18 1.92 6.60 -10.15
CA PHE A 18 0.94 5.76 -10.83
C PHE A 18 0.89 6.11 -12.33
N ASN A 19 0.59 5.10 -13.15
CA ASN A 19 0.51 5.24 -14.61
C ASN A 19 1.85 5.65 -15.27
N LEU A 20 2.95 5.09 -14.74
CA LEU A 20 4.28 5.33 -15.29
C LEU A 20 4.53 4.45 -16.52
N SER A 21 5.26 5.01 -17.51
CA SER A 21 5.84 4.23 -18.60
C SER A 21 7.08 3.47 -18.12
N ASP A 22 7.51 2.47 -18.87
CA ASP A 22 8.68 1.67 -18.52
C ASP A 22 9.94 2.54 -18.31
N ASP A 23 10.12 3.55 -19.14
CA ASP A 23 11.26 4.47 -19.04
C ASP A 23 11.25 5.28 -17.75
N GLN A 24 10.08 5.58 -17.21
CA GLN A 24 9.93 6.38 -16.00
C GLN A 24 10.25 5.59 -14.73
N PHE A 25 10.18 4.26 -14.76
CA PHE A 25 10.50 3.44 -13.57
C PHE A 25 11.91 3.66 -13.06
N SER A 26 12.88 3.85 -13.95
CA SER A 26 14.26 4.11 -13.55
C SER A 26 14.45 5.45 -12.85
N GLU A 27 13.49 6.34 -12.95
CA GLU A 27 13.53 7.66 -12.33
C GLU A 27 12.92 7.72 -10.93
N ILE A 28 12.28 6.64 -10.48
CA ILE A 28 11.72 6.58 -9.12
C ILE A 28 12.85 6.66 -8.09
N GLY A 29 12.70 7.59 -7.15
CA GLY A 29 13.74 7.89 -6.17
C GLY A 29 14.79 8.88 -6.66
N LYS A 30 14.67 9.35 -7.90
CA LYS A 30 15.54 10.34 -8.52
C LYS A 30 14.71 11.57 -8.88
N SER A 31 14.37 11.76 -10.18
CA SER A 31 13.48 12.85 -10.62
C SER A 31 12.02 12.64 -10.20
N LEU A 32 11.62 11.38 -9.94
CA LEU A 32 10.31 11.04 -9.37
C LEU A 32 10.50 10.67 -7.91
N PRO A 33 10.28 11.58 -6.96
CA PRO A 33 10.60 11.33 -5.56
C PRO A 33 9.63 10.34 -4.91
N ILE A 34 10.16 9.54 -3.99
CA ILE A 34 9.36 8.71 -3.09
C ILE A 34 8.99 9.59 -1.89
N PRO A 35 7.70 9.80 -1.61
CA PRO A 35 7.32 10.71 -0.54
C PRO A 35 7.67 10.17 0.84
N THR A 36 7.96 11.08 1.75
CA THR A 36 8.14 10.79 3.17
C THR A 36 7.17 11.63 3.98
N TYR A 37 6.83 11.15 5.18
CA TYR A 37 5.83 11.78 6.03
C TYR A 37 6.35 11.91 7.44
N THR A 38 5.78 12.87 8.17
CA THR A 38 6.12 13.09 9.58
C THR A 38 5.62 11.93 10.44
N GLU A 39 6.22 11.77 11.61
CA GLU A 39 5.80 10.78 12.59
C GLU A 39 4.31 10.92 12.93
N ASN A 40 3.82 12.15 13.11
CA ASN A 40 2.42 12.40 13.43
C ASN A 40 1.49 11.88 12.31
N THR A 41 1.85 12.09 11.05
CA THR A 41 1.08 11.59 9.91
C THR A 41 1.06 10.06 9.90
N LEU A 42 2.20 9.43 10.13
CA LEU A 42 2.31 7.97 10.16
C LEU A 42 1.53 7.37 11.34
N MET A 43 1.57 7.99 12.51
CA MET A 43 0.79 7.54 13.66
C MET A 43 -0.71 7.65 13.39
N LYS A 44 -1.14 8.73 12.78
CA LYS A 44 -2.55 8.89 12.39
C LYS A 44 -2.98 7.81 11.40
N LEU A 45 -2.13 7.53 10.41
CA LEU A 45 -2.37 6.46 9.44
C LEU A 45 -2.55 5.11 10.15
N CYS A 46 -1.67 4.79 11.09
CA CYS A 46 -1.76 3.54 11.85
C CYS A 46 -3.06 3.46 12.66
N GLN A 47 -3.45 4.54 13.32
CA GLN A 47 -4.72 4.59 14.07
C GLN A 47 -5.93 4.34 13.18
N LEU A 48 -5.98 4.99 12.02
CA LEU A 48 -7.07 4.80 11.05
C LEU A 48 -7.09 3.36 10.53
N THR A 49 -5.93 2.79 10.26
CA THR A 49 -5.80 1.43 9.76
C THR A 49 -6.26 0.41 10.81
N ILE A 50 -5.87 0.60 12.07
CA ILE A 50 -6.31 -0.26 13.18
C ILE A 50 -7.84 -0.26 13.28
N GLU A 51 -8.48 0.89 13.21
CA GLU A 51 -9.93 0.98 13.27
C GLU A 51 -10.61 0.23 12.11
N GLN A 52 -10.07 0.31 10.92
CA GLN A 52 -10.56 -0.43 9.77
C GLN A 52 -10.37 -1.94 9.94
N LEU A 53 -9.19 -2.36 10.38
CA LEU A 53 -8.86 -3.78 10.56
C LEU A 53 -9.72 -4.45 11.63
N LYS A 54 -10.04 -3.74 12.70
CA LYS A 54 -10.89 -4.26 13.79
C LYS A 54 -12.28 -4.68 13.30
N ASN A 55 -12.77 -4.08 12.23
CA ASN A 55 -14.09 -4.36 11.69
C ASN A 55 -14.09 -5.55 10.72
N LEU A 56 -12.92 -6.10 10.39
CA LEU A 56 -12.83 -7.23 9.48
C LEU A 56 -12.94 -8.56 10.23
N PRO A 57 -13.54 -9.60 9.60
CA PRO A 57 -13.57 -10.92 10.18
C PRO A 57 -12.19 -11.57 10.16
N THR A 58 -11.99 -12.57 11.02
CA THR A 58 -10.76 -13.35 11.05
C THR A 58 -10.53 -14.11 9.75
N LEU A 59 -11.60 -14.60 9.15
CA LEU A 59 -11.57 -15.29 7.86
C LEU A 59 -12.11 -14.33 6.80
N LEU A 60 -11.26 -13.99 5.82
CA LEU A 60 -11.66 -13.17 4.69
C LEU A 60 -12.13 -14.06 3.55
N GLU A 61 -13.28 -13.74 2.99
CA GLU A 61 -13.78 -14.38 1.77
C GLU A 61 -13.66 -13.39 0.61
N ILE A 62 -13.03 -13.83 -0.47
CA ILE A 62 -12.67 -12.97 -1.59
C ILE A 62 -13.15 -13.58 -2.89
N ASP A 63 -13.77 -12.76 -3.74
CA ASP A 63 -14.20 -13.17 -5.06
C ASP A 63 -13.15 -12.84 -6.12
N ALA A 64 -13.04 -13.72 -7.10
CA ALA A 64 -12.26 -13.43 -8.30
C ALA A 64 -12.98 -12.38 -9.17
N PRO A 65 -12.23 -11.58 -9.96
CA PRO A 65 -10.79 -11.62 -10.15
C PRO A 65 -10.03 -10.89 -9.03
N VAL A 66 -8.88 -11.42 -8.64
CA VAL A 66 -8.01 -10.84 -7.62
C VAL A 66 -6.55 -11.14 -7.96
N TYR A 67 -5.67 -10.16 -7.75
CA TYR A 67 -4.22 -10.36 -7.80
C TYR A 67 -3.73 -10.76 -6.41
N ILE A 68 -3.03 -11.89 -6.33
CA ILE A 68 -2.45 -12.39 -5.08
C ILE A 68 -0.97 -12.02 -5.10
N VAL A 69 -0.54 -11.24 -4.09
CA VAL A 69 0.80 -10.68 -4.03
C VAL A 69 1.55 -11.29 -2.85
N GLY A 70 2.72 -11.87 -3.13
CA GLY A 70 3.61 -12.43 -2.13
C GLY A 70 4.43 -11.36 -1.41
N ASP A 71 5.57 -11.79 -0.86
CA ASP A 71 6.44 -10.97 -0.02
C ASP A 71 6.93 -9.72 -0.75
N LEU A 72 6.89 -8.58 -0.05
CA LEU A 72 7.41 -7.30 -0.55
C LEU A 72 8.72 -6.89 0.13
N HIS A 73 8.88 -7.22 1.41
CA HIS A 73 10.11 -6.96 2.19
C HIS A 73 10.72 -5.57 1.94
N GLY A 74 9.90 -4.53 2.07
CA GLY A 74 10.36 -3.15 1.93
C GLY A 74 10.78 -2.75 0.53
N ASN A 75 10.32 -3.46 -0.50
CA ASN A 75 10.64 -3.12 -1.88
C ASN A 75 9.51 -2.26 -2.48
N ILE A 76 9.64 -0.94 -2.29
CA ILE A 76 8.64 0.02 -2.80
C ILE A 76 8.59 0.03 -4.34
N PHE A 77 9.71 -0.25 -5.00
CA PHE A 77 9.79 -0.27 -6.46
C PHE A 77 8.93 -1.39 -7.05
N ASP A 78 8.99 -2.58 -6.45
CA ASP A 78 8.16 -3.72 -6.87
C ASP A 78 6.68 -3.44 -6.63
N LEU A 79 6.33 -2.83 -5.50
CA LEU A 79 4.95 -2.46 -5.21
C LEU A 79 4.41 -1.46 -6.23
N ILE A 80 5.17 -0.42 -6.54
CA ILE A 80 4.77 0.58 -7.54
C ILE A 80 4.65 -0.07 -8.93
N ARG A 81 5.61 -0.93 -9.29
CA ARG A 81 5.57 -1.66 -10.57
C ARG A 81 4.32 -2.52 -10.67
N LEU A 82 4.01 -3.27 -9.62
CA LEU A 82 2.81 -4.11 -9.57
C LEU A 82 1.54 -3.30 -9.78
N LEU A 83 1.41 -2.19 -9.06
CA LEU A 83 0.23 -1.32 -9.16
C LEU A 83 0.09 -0.71 -10.55
N ASN A 84 1.21 -0.37 -11.20
CA ASN A 84 1.18 0.13 -12.56
C ASN A 84 0.79 -0.96 -13.58
N LEU A 85 1.31 -2.18 -13.42
CA LEU A 85 1.03 -3.29 -14.34
C LEU A 85 -0.41 -3.79 -14.22
N ALA A 86 -0.88 -3.96 -12.99
CA ALA A 86 -2.20 -4.53 -12.71
C ALA A 86 -3.31 -3.47 -12.64
N ARG A 87 -2.94 -2.20 -12.69
CA ARG A 87 -3.77 -1.02 -12.45
C ARG A 87 -4.16 -0.88 -10.98
N PRO A 88 -3.99 0.33 -10.40
CA PRO A 88 -4.30 0.55 -9.00
C PRO A 88 -5.80 0.44 -8.72
N PRO A 89 -6.19 0.29 -7.42
CA PRO A 89 -7.59 0.36 -7.06
C PRO A 89 -8.22 1.70 -7.51
N PRO A 90 -9.50 1.74 -7.80
CA PRO A 90 -10.49 0.66 -7.64
C PRO A 90 -10.59 -0.29 -8.84
N GLN A 91 -9.80 -0.10 -9.90
CA GLN A 91 -9.90 -0.92 -11.11
C GLN A 91 -9.58 -2.39 -10.85
N SER A 92 -8.61 -2.67 -9.99
CA SER A 92 -8.19 -4.02 -9.68
C SER A 92 -8.28 -4.30 -8.19
N CYS A 93 -8.43 -5.58 -7.83
CA CYS A 93 -8.45 -6.05 -6.45
C CYS A 93 -7.16 -6.80 -6.15
N PHE A 94 -6.63 -6.61 -4.95
CA PHE A 94 -5.36 -7.20 -4.52
C PHE A 94 -5.51 -7.86 -3.16
N LEU A 95 -4.92 -9.05 -3.03
CA LEU A 95 -4.70 -9.72 -1.74
C LEU A 95 -3.20 -9.78 -1.50
N PHE A 96 -2.74 -9.10 -0.47
CA PHE A 96 -1.35 -9.12 -0.05
C PHE A 96 -1.19 -10.13 1.09
N LEU A 97 -0.24 -11.05 0.93
CA LEU A 97 -0.07 -12.19 1.84
C LEU A 97 0.77 -11.88 3.09
N GLY A 98 1.27 -10.67 3.24
CA GLY A 98 2.13 -10.28 4.36
C GLY A 98 3.58 -10.17 3.94
N ASP A 99 4.47 -10.10 4.95
CA ASP A 99 5.89 -9.86 4.77
C ASP A 99 6.17 -8.59 3.99
N TYR A 100 5.61 -7.49 4.50
CA TYR A 100 5.74 -6.16 3.92
C TYR A 100 7.05 -5.49 4.28
N VAL A 101 7.60 -5.88 5.42
CA VAL A 101 8.73 -5.21 6.07
C VAL A 101 9.95 -6.11 6.13
N ASP A 102 11.07 -5.54 6.57
CA ASP A 102 12.39 -6.16 6.76
C ASP A 102 13.10 -6.49 5.44
N ARG A 103 14.43 -6.54 5.51
CA ARG A 103 15.37 -6.81 4.41
C ARG A 103 15.55 -5.66 3.44
N GLY A 104 14.48 -5.04 2.94
CA GLY A 104 14.56 -3.91 2.03
C GLY A 104 14.69 -2.58 2.75
N GLN A 105 15.00 -1.51 2.01
CA GLN A 105 15.26 -0.19 2.56
C GLN A 105 14.02 0.66 2.76
N TYR A 106 12.87 0.26 2.21
CA TYR A 106 11.66 1.08 2.13
C TYR A 106 10.47 0.47 2.85
N SER A 107 10.73 -0.16 4.02
CA SER A 107 9.65 -0.80 4.80
C SER A 107 8.55 0.18 5.20
N ILE A 108 8.92 1.38 5.64
CA ILE A 108 7.96 2.42 6.05
C ILE A 108 7.14 2.86 4.83
N GLU A 109 7.79 3.07 3.70
CA GLU A 109 7.12 3.51 2.47
C GLU A 109 6.13 2.48 1.95
N VAL A 110 6.51 1.19 1.97
CA VAL A 110 5.61 0.09 1.58
C VAL A 110 4.37 0.07 2.47
N ILE A 111 4.56 0.09 3.79
CA ILE A 111 3.44 0.11 4.76
C ILE A 111 2.59 1.36 4.57
N THR A 112 3.21 2.51 4.39
CA THR A 112 2.49 3.77 4.22
C THR A 112 1.56 3.72 3.02
N LEU A 113 2.07 3.28 1.88
CA LEU A 113 1.27 3.18 0.66
C LEU A 113 0.16 2.14 0.79
N LEU A 114 0.49 0.94 1.31
CA LEU A 114 -0.50 -0.13 1.48
C LEU A 114 -1.62 0.28 2.45
N PHE A 115 -1.28 0.87 3.58
CA PHE A 115 -2.27 1.30 4.56
C PHE A 115 -3.16 2.43 4.02
N ALA A 116 -2.57 3.37 3.29
CA ALA A 116 -3.36 4.44 2.67
C ALA A 116 -4.32 3.88 1.62
N LEU A 117 -3.86 2.97 0.77
CA LEU A 117 -4.71 2.32 -0.22
C LEU A 117 -5.82 1.47 0.44
N PHE A 118 -5.49 0.75 1.51
CA PHE A 118 -6.47 -0.03 2.26
C PHE A 118 -7.57 0.85 2.85
N ASN A 119 -7.19 1.97 3.47
CA ASN A 119 -8.18 2.89 4.04
C ASN A 119 -9.08 3.51 2.96
N ALA A 120 -8.53 3.80 1.79
CA ALA A 120 -9.28 4.39 0.69
C ALA A 120 -10.15 3.35 -0.05
N PHE A 121 -9.64 2.12 -0.18
CA PHE A 121 -10.26 1.06 -0.98
C PHE A 121 -10.31 -0.26 -0.20
N PRO A 122 -11.03 -0.32 0.93
CA PRO A 122 -11.00 -1.50 1.80
C PRO A 122 -11.60 -2.76 1.19
N LYS A 123 -12.34 -2.63 0.09
CA LYS A 123 -12.89 -3.79 -0.64
C LYS A 123 -11.96 -4.29 -1.74
N GLN A 124 -11.04 -3.46 -2.20
CA GLN A 124 -10.10 -3.79 -3.27
C GLN A 124 -8.69 -4.10 -2.76
N ILE A 125 -8.35 -3.68 -1.56
CA ILE A 125 -7.05 -3.95 -0.93
C ILE A 125 -7.30 -4.80 0.32
N LEU A 126 -6.77 -6.02 0.32
CA LEU A 126 -6.91 -6.95 1.43
C LEU A 126 -5.51 -7.32 1.92
N LEU A 127 -5.30 -7.19 3.22
CA LEU A 127 -3.98 -7.34 3.83
C LEU A 127 -3.99 -8.49 4.83
N LEU A 128 -3.14 -9.48 4.61
CA LEU A 128 -2.86 -10.54 5.58
C LEU A 128 -1.58 -10.22 6.35
N ARG A 129 -1.35 -10.94 7.43
CA ARG A 129 -0.17 -10.81 8.28
C ARG A 129 0.80 -11.93 8.00
N GLY A 130 2.02 -11.59 7.58
CA GLY A 130 3.11 -12.55 7.41
C GLY A 130 3.91 -12.73 8.70
N ASN A 131 4.92 -13.61 8.66
CA ASN A 131 5.74 -13.86 9.84
C ASN A 131 6.64 -12.66 10.20
N HIS A 132 6.97 -11.79 9.25
CA HIS A 132 7.78 -10.60 9.54
C HIS A 132 6.99 -9.48 10.21
N GLU A 133 5.65 -9.56 10.28
CA GLU A 133 4.80 -8.62 11.02
C GLU A 133 4.52 -9.10 12.45
N PHE A 134 5.12 -10.20 12.89
CA PHE A 134 5.13 -10.60 14.30
C PHE A 134 6.24 -9.89 15.06
N GLU A 135 6.06 -9.76 16.39
CA GLU A 135 7.09 -9.22 17.28
C GLU A 135 8.28 -10.17 17.41
#